data_7029aa098f139a7e361b7f68b38888a5
#
_entry.id   7029aa098f139a7e361b7f68b38888a5
#
_cell.length_a   1.000
_cell.length_b   1.000
_cell.length_c   1.000
_cell.angle_alpha   90.00
_cell.angle_beta   90.00
_cell.angle_gamma   90.00
#
_symmetry.space_group_name_H-M   'P 1'
#
loop_
_entity.id
_entity.type
_entity.pdbx_description
1 polymer ?
#
loop_
_entity_poly.entity_id
_entity_poly.type
_entity_poly.pdbx_seq_one_letter_code
_entity_poly.pdbx_strand_id
1 'polypeptide(L)'
;MKLSPLLIATACALLAPCVAAASNAQADAPTEGQTQPADVRPVRMMSYNIRYDAPDDTPNWAQRRPHMARQIAFFDPDVLGVQEALLPMVAYLAEQTPAYDHYGVGRDDGAQAGETTTLFWRRARFEAISAQTLWCSPTPDRPSKGWDAALPRTVTRVVLRDRIDGGLLDVRNAHFDHVGVIAREECAALAADMAPASVEGVTAAVVLMGDFNTGPDSAPYRRILASGLSDARAVSPVVFGPAGTYNAFDIANDNDGVAIDHVFVGPGLSVERYAVPTDSFAGQVISDHFPVVVDIVSEGALIAR
;
A
#
# COMPACT_ATOMS: atom_id res chain seq x y z
N MET A 1 -27.28 -61.10 25.85
CA MET A 1 -27.23 -62.51 25.43
C MET A 1 -27.20 -62.56 23.89
N LYS A 2 -26.28 -63.31 23.36
CA LYS A 2 -25.98 -63.75 22.01
C LYS A 2 -24.79 -63.01 21.36
N LEU A 3 -23.64 -63.63 21.52
CA LEU A 3 -22.45 -63.52 20.79
C LEU A 3 -22.59 -64.14 19.36
N SER A 4 -21.96 -63.60 18.38
CA SER A 4 -21.75 -64.30 17.09
C SER A 4 -20.34 -63.98 16.56
N PRO A 5 -19.69 -64.91 15.84
CA PRO A 5 -18.25 -65.08 15.85
C PRO A 5 -17.52 -64.48 14.68
N LEU A 6 -16.24 -64.26 14.92
CA LEU A 6 -15.16 -63.81 14.06
C LEU A 6 -14.83 -64.87 12.95
N LEU A 7 -14.76 -64.44 11.69
CA LEU A 7 -14.23 -65.21 10.58
C LEU A 7 -12.87 -64.64 10.19
N ILE A 8 -11.81 -65.41 10.40
CA ILE A 8 -10.45 -65.18 9.95
C ILE A 8 -10.32 -65.74 8.53
N ALA A 9 -10.01 -64.91 7.58
CA ALA A 9 -9.60 -65.30 6.22
C ALA A 9 -8.09 -65.16 6.04
N THR A 10 -7.42 -66.25 5.88
CA THR A 10 -6.00 -66.37 5.62
C THR A 10 -5.75 -66.14 4.11
N ALA A 11 -5.04 -65.09 3.75
CA ALA A 11 -4.57 -64.86 2.35
C ALA A 11 -3.12 -65.32 2.18
N CYS A 12 -2.93 -66.26 1.30
CA CYS A 12 -1.63 -66.80 0.89
C CYS A 12 -0.92 -65.82 -0.08
N ALA A 13 0.25 -65.33 0.27
CA ALA A 13 1.06 -64.48 -0.57
C ALA A 13 1.94 -65.33 -1.52
N LEU A 14 1.73 -65.16 -2.80
CA LEU A 14 2.62 -65.69 -3.86
C LEU A 14 3.76 -64.67 -4.12
N LEU A 15 4.99 -65.06 -3.84
CA LEU A 15 6.21 -64.31 -4.18
C LEU A 15 6.60 -64.58 -5.65
N ALA A 16 6.60 -63.53 -6.47
CA ALA A 16 7.22 -63.54 -7.79
C ALA A 16 8.61 -62.88 -7.75
N PRO A 17 9.61 -63.39 -8.41
CA PRO A 17 10.95 -62.78 -8.40
C PRO A 17 11.01 -61.57 -9.34
N CYS A 18 11.43 -60.44 -8.79
CA CYS A 18 11.69 -59.20 -9.53
C CYS A 18 13.10 -59.29 -10.14
N VAL A 19 13.20 -59.38 -11.49
CA VAL A 19 14.46 -59.22 -12.21
C VAL A 19 14.78 -57.75 -12.31
N ALA A 20 15.84 -57.30 -11.64
CA ALA A 20 16.33 -55.93 -11.73
C ALA A 20 17.09 -55.75 -13.06
N ALA A 21 16.53 -54.93 -13.96
CA ALA A 21 17.27 -54.40 -15.10
C ALA A 21 18.07 -53.16 -14.64
N ALA A 22 19.39 -53.27 -14.65
CA ALA A 22 20.28 -52.13 -14.42
C ALA A 22 20.24 -51.22 -15.66
N SER A 23 19.62 -50.05 -15.54
CA SER A 23 19.75 -48.98 -16.53
C SER A 23 20.95 -48.12 -16.16
N ASN A 24 21.94 -48.07 -17.05
CA ASN A 24 23.03 -47.09 -16.98
C ASN A 24 22.45 -45.69 -17.19
N ALA A 25 22.20 -45.00 -16.12
CA ALA A 25 21.95 -43.55 -16.16
C ALA A 25 23.30 -42.83 -16.27
N GLN A 26 23.59 -42.35 -17.45
CA GLN A 26 24.69 -41.43 -17.71
C GLN A 26 24.31 -40.11 -16.99
N ALA A 27 25.10 -39.73 -16.00
CA ALA A 27 24.95 -38.44 -15.34
C ALA A 27 25.38 -37.37 -16.34
N ASP A 28 24.42 -36.62 -16.87
CA ASP A 28 24.68 -35.38 -17.59
C ASP A 28 25.34 -34.40 -16.63
N ALA A 29 26.50 -33.87 -17.03
CA ALA A 29 27.20 -32.83 -16.31
C ALA A 29 26.29 -31.58 -16.21
N PRO A 30 26.30 -30.83 -15.10
CA PRO A 30 25.49 -29.63 -14.96
C PRO A 30 25.93 -28.60 -16.01
N THR A 31 25.00 -28.21 -16.87
CA THR A 31 25.17 -27.09 -17.81
C THR A 31 25.38 -25.81 -17.01
N GLU A 32 26.60 -25.27 -17.03
CA GLU A 32 26.93 -23.99 -16.51
C GLU A 32 26.06 -22.91 -17.21
N GLY A 33 25.37 -22.08 -16.43
CA GLY A 33 24.91 -20.78 -16.91
C GLY A 33 23.40 -20.56 -17.07
N GLN A 34 22.54 -21.19 -16.26
CA GLN A 34 21.22 -20.63 -16.03
C GLN A 34 21.31 -19.77 -14.75
N THR A 35 21.63 -18.48 -14.91
CA THR A 35 21.28 -17.48 -13.89
C THR A 35 19.78 -17.58 -13.68
N GLN A 36 19.36 -18.09 -12.51
CA GLN A 36 17.95 -17.96 -12.12
C GLN A 36 17.58 -16.50 -12.24
N PRO A 37 16.44 -16.18 -12.88
CA PRO A 37 15.95 -14.81 -12.90
C PRO A 37 15.90 -14.33 -11.45
N ALA A 38 16.42 -13.12 -11.20
CA ALA A 38 16.35 -12.50 -9.89
C ALA A 38 14.89 -12.59 -9.43
N ASP A 39 14.69 -13.13 -8.24
CA ASP A 39 13.34 -13.26 -7.64
C ASP A 39 12.81 -11.84 -7.39
N VAL A 40 12.07 -11.30 -8.38
CA VAL A 40 11.56 -9.92 -8.33
C VAL A 40 10.50 -9.90 -7.25
N ARG A 41 10.94 -9.48 -6.06
CA ARG A 41 10.04 -9.29 -4.93
C ARG A 41 9.15 -8.06 -5.18
N PRO A 42 7.82 -8.19 -5.19
CA PRO A 42 6.92 -7.04 -5.30
C PRO A 42 7.23 -5.96 -4.27
N VAL A 43 6.93 -4.72 -4.59
CA VAL A 43 6.90 -3.62 -3.63
C VAL A 43 5.51 -3.59 -3.01
N ARG A 44 5.42 -3.79 -1.72
CA ARG A 44 4.16 -3.64 -0.99
C ARG A 44 3.94 -2.20 -0.58
N MET A 45 2.89 -1.62 -1.11
CA MET A 45 2.40 -0.28 -0.77
C MET A 45 1.24 -0.39 0.21
N MET A 46 1.16 0.52 1.18
CA MET A 46 0.01 0.63 2.08
C MET A 46 -0.39 2.11 2.20
N SER A 47 -1.64 2.43 1.90
CA SER A 47 -2.25 3.74 2.18
C SER A 47 -3.19 3.61 3.35
N TYR A 48 -3.08 4.49 4.34
CA TYR A 48 -3.87 4.37 5.54
C TYR A 48 -4.18 5.74 6.18
N ASN A 49 -5.44 6.18 6.06
CA ASN A 49 -5.92 7.23 6.93
C ASN A 49 -6.06 6.67 8.36
N ILE A 50 -5.20 7.15 9.27
CA ILE A 50 -5.10 6.61 10.63
C ILE A 50 -6.00 7.32 11.64
N ARG A 51 -6.83 8.23 11.18
CA ARG A 51 -7.66 9.12 12.00
C ARG A 51 -6.83 9.86 13.04
N TYR A 52 -6.85 11.18 13.04
CA TYR A 52 -6.10 12.00 13.99
C TYR A 52 -6.49 11.71 15.45
N ASP A 53 -5.68 12.18 16.40
CA ASP A 53 -5.95 12.02 17.83
C ASP A 53 -7.06 12.98 18.28
N ALA A 54 -8.30 12.65 17.96
CA ALA A 54 -9.47 13.37 18.41
C ALA A 54 -9.84 12.94 19.84
N PRO A 55 -9.97 13.87 20.80
CA PRO A 55 -10.18 13.52 22.20
C PRO A 55 -11.51 12.81 22.46
N ASP A 56 -12.52 13.02 21.60
CA ASP A 56 -13.87 12.47 21.77
C ASP A 56 -14.09 11.17 21.01
N ASP A 57 -13.09 10.68 20.24
CA ASP A 57 -13.20 9.43 19.50
C ASP A 57 -13.27 8.22 20.44
N THR A 58 -14.10 7.24 20.06
CA THR A 58 -14.18 5.94 20.72
C THR A 58 -14.15 4.82 19.66
N PRO A 59 -13.06 4.04 19.57
CA PRO A 59 -11.83 4.08 20.38
C PRO A 59 -10.93 5.29 20.07
N ASN A 60 -10.33 5.90 21.10
CA ASN A 60 -9.39 7.00 20.92
C ASN A 60 -8.00 6.52 20.48
N TRP A 61 -7.10 7.45 20.12
CA TRP A 61 -5.76 7.13 19.63
C TRP A 61 -4.97 6.23 20.58
N ALA A 62 -4.99 6.49 21.88
CA ALA A 62 -4.25 5.69 22.86
C ALA A 62 -4.69 4.21 22.88
N GLN A 63 -5.97 3.96 22.61
CA GLN A 63 -6.53 2.61 22.49
C GLN A 63 -6.19 1.98 21.12
N ARG A 64 -6.24 2.74 20.02
CA ARG A 64 -6.05 2.27 18.64
C ARG A 64 -4.59 2.01 18.29
N ARG A 65 -3.68 2.88 18.71
CA ARG A 65 -2.27 2.89 18.29
C ARG A 65 -1.51 1.55 18.46
N PRO A 66 -1.71 0.74 19.53
CA PRO A 66 -1.00 -0.55 19.62
C PRO A 66 -1.49 -1.57 18.59
N HIS A 67 -2.77 -1.51 18.22
CA HIS A 67 -3.35 -2.39 17.20
C HIS A 67 -2.92 -1.96 15.81
N MET A 68 -2.88 -0.66 15.54
CA MET A 68 -2.37 -0.10 14.29
C MET A 68 -0.90 -0.46 14.06
N ALA A 69 -0.05 -0.32 15.05
CA ALA A 69 1.35 -0.73 14.94
C ALA A 69 1.51 -2.22 14.62
N ARG A 70 0.68 -3.09 15.24
CA ARG A 70 0.67 -4.54 14.94
C ARG A 70 0.14 -4.83 13.54
N GLN A 71 -0.89 -4.12 13.10
CA GLN A 71 -1.44 -4.26 11.75
C GLN A 71 -0.40 -3.87 10.70
N ILE A 72 0.28 -2.73 10.86
CA ILE A 72 1.38 -2.31 10.00
C ILE A 72 2.50 -3.37 10.00
N ALA A 73 2.89 -3.86 11.17
CA ALA A 73 3.92 -4.90 11.27
C ALA A 73 3.49 -6.24 10.63
N PHE A 74 2.19 -6.60 10.68
CA PHE A 74 1.66 -7.82 10.07
C PHE A 74 1.63 -7.74 8.54
N PHE A 75 1.16 -6.63 7.98
CA PHE A 75 1.15 -6.43 6.52
C PHE A 75 2.54 -6.15 5.97
N ASP A 76 3.46 -5.67 6.81
CA ASP A 76 4.87 -5.46 6.51
C ASP A 76 5.11 -4.71 5.19
N PRO A 77 4.49 -3.51 4.99
CA PRO A 77 4.62 -2.78 3.74
C PRO A 77 6.07 -2.34 3.50
N ASP A 78 6.48 -2.27 2.25
CA ASP A 78 7.76 -1.67 1.87
C ASP A 78 7.69 -0.13 1.90
N VAL A 79 6.50 0.42 1.58
CA VAL A 79 6.17 1.85 1.66
C VAL A 79 4.78 2.02 2.26
N LEU A 80 4.67 2.90 3.26
CA LEU A 80 3.43 3.24 3.94
C LEU A 80 3.18 4.75 3.84
N GLY A 81 2.01 5.14 3.32
CA GLY A 81 1.51 6.51 3.39
C GLY A 81 0.41 6.62 4.44
N VAL A 82 0.57 7.52 5.38
CA VAL A 82 -0.46 7.79 6.38
C VAL A 82 -1.06 9.17 6.19
N GLN A 83 -2.36 9.31 6.46
CA GLN A 83 -3.09 10.56 6.45
C GLN A 83 -3.66 10.80 7.85
N GLU A 84 -3.97 12.06 8.16
CA GLU A 84 -4.44 12.56 9.47
C GLU A 84 -3.44 12.39 10.63
N ALA A 85 -2.23 11.96 10.36
CA ALA A 85 -1.23 11.76 11.39
C ALA A 85 -0.73 13.10 11.96
N LEU A 86 -0.93 13.34 13.24
CA LEU A 86 -0.22 14.38 13.96
C LEU A 86 1.23 13.94 14.23
N LEU A 87 2.19 14.87 14.35
CA LEU A 87 3.60 14.49 14.56
C LEU A 87 3.85 13.58 15.77
N PRO A 88 3.16 13.70 16.93
CA PRO A 88 3.29 12.72 18.02
C PRO A 88 2.84 11.31 17.61
N MET A 89 1.86 11.19 16.69
CA MET A 89 1.43 9.90 16.16
C MET A 89 2.47 9.33 15.20
N VAL A 90 3.05 10.17 14.34
CA VAL A 90 4.18 9.81 13.46
C VAL A 90 5.36 9.30 14.29
N ALA A 91 5.73 10.02 15.37
CA ALA A 91 6.80 9.63 16.26
C ALA A 91 6.53 8.27 16.92
N TYR A 92 5.31 8.03 17.38
CA TYR A 92 4.92 6.72 17.91
C TYR A 92 5.05 5.60 16.86
N LEU A 93 4.56 5.81 15.65
CA LEU A 93 4.69 4.81 14.58
C LEU A 93 6.16 4.56 14.23
N ALA A 94 6.98 5.60 14.13
CA ALA A 94 8.42 5.48 13.86
C ALA A 94 9.16 4.67 14.96
N GLU A 95 8.78 4.86 16.21
CA GLU A 95 9.31 4.04 17.34
C GLU A 95 8.91 2.56 17.20
N GLN A 96 7.67 2.29 16.80
CA GLN A 96 7.17 0.92 16.64
C GLN A 96 7.66 0.25 15.35
N THR A 97 8.14 1.03 14.38
CA THR A 97 8.63 0.55 13.08
C THR A 97 10.07 1.00 12.81
N PRO A 98 11.06 0.59 13.62
CA PRO A 98 12.42 1.12 13.56
C PRO A 98 13.19 0.78 12.29
N ALA A 99 12.65 -0.11 11.43
CA ALA A 99 13.22 -0.46 10.13
C ALA A 99 12.90 0.58 9.02
N TYR A 100 12.06 1.58 9.33
CA TYR A 100 11.64 2.58 8.35
C TYR A 100 12.31 3.93 8.60
N ASP A 101 12.58 4.64 7.50
CA ASP A 101 12.74 6.08 7.49
C ASP A 101 11.40 6.71 7.11
N HIS A 102 11.21 7.99 7.39
CA HIS A 102 9.97 8.69 7.08
C HIS A 102 10.20 10.16 6.79
N TYR A 103 9.23 10.77 6.07
CA TYR A 103 9.16 12.19 5.82
C TYR A 103 7.70 12.67 5.77
N GLY A 104 7.44 13.79 6.40
CA GLY A 104 6.19 14.52 6.40
C GLY A 104 6.28 15.72 7.30
N VAL A 105 5.54 16.78 7.00
CA VAL A 105 5.49 18.02 7.78
C VAL A 105 4.04 18.37 8.10
N GLY A 106 3.83 19.12 9.17
CA GLY A 106 2.51 19.61 9.54
C GLY A 106 1.94 20.56 8.50
N ARG A 107 0.69 20.37 8.12
CA ARG A 107 0.04 21.11 7.04
C ARG A 107 -0.19 22.59 7.36
N ASP A 108 -0.21 22.98 8.66
CA ASP A 108 -0.59 24.32 9.06
C ASP A 108 0.60 25.30 9.05
N ASP A 109 1.83 24.80 9.31
CA ASP A 109 3.03 25.65 9.41
C ASP A 109 4.22 25.14 8.55
N GLY A 110 4.07 24.01 7.90
CA GLY A 110 5.16 23.36 7.16
C GLY A 110 6.23 22.76 8.05
N ALA A 111 5.96 22.58 9.32
CA ALA A 111 6.88 22.07 10.32
C ALA A 111 6.17 21.08 11.27
N GLN A 112 5.57 21.57 12.36
CA GLN A 112 5.04 20.73 13.42
C GLN A 112 3.53 20.82 13.65
N ALA A 113 2.86 21.85 13.12
CA ALA A 113 1.45 22.09 13.37
C ALA A 113 0.55 21.44 12.33
N GLY A 114 -0.54 20.86 12.80
CA GLY A 114 -1.57 20.22 11.99
C GLY A 114 -1.23 18.78 11.61
N GLU A 115 -2.15 18.18 10.84
CA GLU A 115 -2.00 16.83 10.32
C GLU A 115 -0.94 16.76 9.22
N THR A 116 -0.42 15.56 9.00
CA THR A 116 0.57 15.28 7.95
C THR A 116 0.04 14.26 6.94
N THR A 117 0.65 14.24 5.77
CA THR A 117 0.57 13.16 4.79
C THR A 117 1.91 12.42 4.77
N THR A 118 2.32 11.86 5.91
CA THR A 118 3.65 11.26 6.07
C THR A 118 3.81 9.99 5.23
N LEU A 119 4.98 9.86 4.62
CA LEU A 119 5.45 8.64 3.95
C LEU A 119 6.53 7.97 4.81
N PHE A 120 6.41 6.65 4.98
CA PHE A 120 7.42 5.77 5.57
C PHE A 120 7.91 4.82 4.49
N TRP A 121 9.20 4.47 4.49
CA TRP A 121 9.78 3.49 3.58
C TRP A 121 10.81 2.62 4.29
N ARG A 122 10.90 1.37 3.89
CA ARG A 122 11.85 0.40 4.45
C ARG A 122 13.29 0.80 4.08
N ARG A 123 14.08 1.21 5.06
CA ARG A 123 15.47 1.69 4.90
C ARG A 123 16.37 0.66 4.23
N ALA A 124 16.18 -0.62 4.53
CA ALA A 124 16.99 -1.70 3.95
C ALA A 124 16.74 -1.87 2.44
N ARG A 125 15.52 -1.50 1.95
CA ARG A 125 15.15 -1.64 0.54
C ARG A 125 15.33 -0.35 -0.24
N PHE A 126 15.02 0.80 0.37
CA PHE A 126 14.97 2.07 -0.36
C PHE A 126 15.97 3.10 0.17
N GLU A 127 16.44 3.91 -0.77
CA GLU A 127 17.15 5.15 -0.53
C GLU A 127 16.29 6.32 -0.97
N ALA A 128 16.02 7.27 -0.09
CA ALA A 128 15.32 8.49 -0.46
C ALA A 128 16.28 9.45 -1.17
N ILE A 129 15.96 9.78 -2.42
CA ILE A 129 16.72 10.73 -3.24
C ILE A 129 16.28 12.17 -2.97
N SER A 130 14.96 12.37 -2.82
CA SER A 130 14.38 13.67 -2.47
C SER A 130 13.06 13.49 -1.75
N ALA A 131 12.69 14.46 -0.93
CA ALA A 131 11.42 14.52 -0.22
C ALA A 131 10.92 15.96 -0.16
N GLN A 132 9.63 16.18 -0.36
CA GLN A 132 8.97 17.47 -0.23
C GLN A 132 7.48 17.30 0.08
N THR A 133 6.89 18.33 0.67
CA THR A 133 5.44 18.43 0.84
C THR A 133 4.95 19.68 0.09
N LEU A 134 3.88 19.50 -0.69
CA LEU A 134 3.22 20.55 -1.46
C LEU A 134 1.81 20.76 -0.91
N TRP A 135 1.36 22.02 -0.88
CA TRP A 135 0.00 22.37 -0.47
C TRP A 135 -0.93 22.39 -1.68
N CYS A 136 -2.12 21.80 -1.52
CA CYS A 136 -3.20 21.88 -2.51
C CYS A 136 -3.77 23.29 -2.54
N SER A 137 -3.05 24.20 -3.18
CA SER A 137 -3.39 25.62 -3.28
C SER A 137 -2.69 26.25 -4.48
N PRO A 138 -3.05 27.50 -4.87
CA PRO A 138 -2.29 28.25 -5.88
C PRO A 138 -0.85 28.58 -5.49
N THR A 139 -0.45 28.32 -4.24
CA THR A 139 0.93 28.53 -3.74
C THR A 139 1.43 27.23 -3.09
N PRO A 140 1.73 26.19 -3.88
CA PRO A 140 1.97 24.84 -3.36
C PRO A 140 3.29 24.70 -2.59
N ASP A 141 4.19 25.65 -2.68
CA ASP A 141 5.52 25.66 -2.06
C ASP A 141 5.54 26.09 -0.59
N ARG A 142 4.37 26.48 -0.04
CA ARG A 142 4.26 26.99 1.33
C ARG A 142 2.90 26.69 1.97
N PRO A 143 2.80 26.69 3.30
CA PRO A 143 1.55 26.53 4.01
C PRO A 143 0.48 27.48 3.51
N SER A 144 -0.59 26.90 2.97
CA SER A 144 -1.69 27.67 2.39
C SER A 144 -2.94 26.81 2.21
N LYS A 145 -4.09 27.48 2.17
CA LYS A 145 -5.37 26.87 1.87
C LYS A 145 -5.84 27.36 0.50
N GLY A 146 -6.22 26.42 -0.38
CA GLY A 146 -6.61 26.72 -1.75
C GLY A 146 -8.11 26.65 -1.98
N TRP A 147 -8.58 27.49 -2.90
CA TRP A 147 -9.94 27.49 -3.45
C TRP A 147 -11.03 27.47 -2.36
N ASP A 148 -11.98 26.53 -2.45
CA ASP A 148 -13.09 26.34 -1.52
C ASP A 148 -12.77 25.33 -0.40
N ALA A 149 -11.50 24.95 -0.20
CA ALA A 149 -11.11 23.98 0.83
C ALA A 149 -11.53 24.44 2.24
N ALA A 150 -12.01 23.52 3.05
CA ALA A 150 -12.26 23.77 4.46
C ALA A 150 -10.96 23.91 5.26
N LEU A 151 -9.95 23.11 4.92
CA LEU A 151 -8.66 23.02 5.62
C LEU A 151 -7.50 23.05 4.62
N PRO A 152 -6.27 23.43 5.05
CA PRO A 152 -5.08 23.19 4.24
C PRO A 152 -4.93 21.70 3.96
N ARG A 153 -4.64 21.34 2.71
CA ARG A 153 -4.41 19.95 2.27
C ARG A 153 -3.07 19.83 1.60
N THR A 154 -2.46 18.67 1.70
CA THR A 154 -1.10 18.45 1.25
C THR A 154 -0.94 17.18 0.42
N VAL A 155 0.10 17.20 -0.42
CA VAL A 155 0.66 16.05 -1.11
C VAL A 155 2.12 15.95 -0.69
N THR A 156 2.49 14.90 0.02
CA THR A 156 3.88 14.59 0.32
C THR A 156 4.43 13.68 -0.77
N ARG A 157 5.56 14.07 -1.35
CA ARG A 157 6.26 13.35 -2.41
C ARG A 157 7.63 12.91 -1.92
N VAL A 158 7.96 11.62 -2.12
CA VAL A 158 9.30 11.08 -1.88
C VAL A 158 9.74 10.31 -3.12
N VAL A 159 10.93 10.59 -3.61
CA VAL A 159 11.57 9.82 -4.69
C VAL A 159 12.47 8.78 -4.05
N LEU A 160 12.18 7.52 -4.31
CA LEU A 160 12.86 6.36 -3.74
C LEU A 160 13.64 5.62 -4.83
N ARG A 161 14.88 5.24 -4.52
CA ARG A 161 15.66 4.28 -5.31
C ARG A 161 15.55 2.91 -4.64
N ASP A 162 15.06 1.89 -5.35
CA ASP A 162 15.08 0.51 -4.87
C ASP A 162 16.52 -0.02 -4.94
N ARG A 163 17.04 -0.51 -3.82
CA ARG A 163 18.41 -1.05 -3.70
C ARG A 163 18.52 -2.45 -4.33
N ILE A 164 17.41 -3.11 -4.65
CA ILE A 164 17.39 -4.45 -5.23
C ILE A 164 17.68 -4.38 -6.73
N ASP A 165 17.01 -3.48 -7.46
CA ASP A 165 17.09 -3.40 -8.92
C ASP A 165 17.54 -2.03 -9.45
N GLY A 166 17.71 -1.03 -8.57
CA GLY A 166 18.08 0.34 -8.94
C GLY A 166 16.92 1.17 -9.50
N GLY A 167 15.71 0.60 -9.58
CA GLY A 167 14.52 1.28 -10.07
C GLY A 167 14.15 2.49 -9.22
N LEU A 168 13.48 3.48 -9.84
CA LEU A 168 13.03 4.69 -9.17
C LEU A 168 11.51 4.70 -9.04
N LEU A 169 11.03 5.00 -7.83
CA LEU A 169 9.63 5.26 -7.52
C LEU A 169 9.45 6.73 -7.11
N ASP A 170 8.48 7.40 -7.71
CA ASP A 170 8.00 8.73 -7.33
C ASP A 170 6.70 8.54 -6.56
N VAL A 171 6.82 8.40 -5.23
CA VAL A 171 5.68 8.10 -4.36
C VAL A 171 5.07 9.39 -3.85
N ARG A 172 3.76 9.54 -4.04
CA ARG A 172 2.96 10.70 -3.65
C ARG A 172 1.86 10.24 -2.72
N ASN A 173 1.81 10.83 -1.52
CA ASN A 173 0.78 10.57 -0.52
C ASN A 173 -0.05 11.83 -0.32
N ALA A 174 -1.37 11.75 -0.54
CA ALA A 174 -2.28 12.89 -0.53
C ALA A 174 -3.40 12.73 0.51
N HIS A 175 -3.89 13.87 1.00
CA HIS A 175 -5.17 13.93 1.71
C HIS A 175 -5.98 15.12 1.17
N PHE A 176 -7.02 14.84 0.39
CA PHE A 176 -7.84 15.85 -0.27
C PHE A 176 -8.87 16.46 0.69
N ASP A 177 -9.45 17.59 0.30
CA ASP A 177 -10.42 18.26 1.14
C ASP A 177 -11.78 17.55 1.15
N HIS A 178 -12.37 17.40 2.33
CA HIS A 178 -13.64 16.69 2.51
C HIS A 178 -14.87 17.52 2.16
N VAL A 179 -14.74 18.84 1.98
CA VAL A 179 -15.84 19.78 1.67
C VAL A 179 -15.67 20.38 0.28
N GLY A 180 -14.50 20.95 -0.01
CA GLY A 180 -14.25 21.76 -1.20
C GLY A 180 -14.23 20.92 -2.48
N VAL A 181 -15.17 21.12 -3.38
CA VAL A 181 -15.26 20.41 -4.67
C VAL A 181 -14.15 20.87 -5.60
N ILE A 182 -13.97 22.20 -5.74
CA ILE A 182 -12.92 22.79 -6.57
C ILE A 182 -11.55 22.42 -6.01
N ALA A 183 -11.40 22.46 -4.68
CA ALA A 183 -10.16 22.11 -4.01
C ALA A 183 -9.74 20.66 -4.29
N ARG A 184 -10.68 19.71 -4.34
CA ARG A 184 -10.38 18.31 -4.71
C ARG A 184 -9.94 18.17 -6.17
N GLU A 185 -10.61 18.84 -7.10
CA GLU A 185 -10.26 18.79 -8.53
C GLU A 185 -8.86 19.38 -8.78
N GLU A 186 -8.56 20.51 -8.19
CA GLU A 186 -7.27 21.19 -8.34
C GLU A 186 -6.14 20.45 -7.60
N CYS A 187 -6.44 19.84 -6.44
CA CYS A 187 -5.48 18.99 -5.76
C CYS A 187 -5.19 17.72 -6.56
N ALA A 188 -6.19 17.15 -7.24
CA ALA A 188 -6.00 16.03 -8.16
C ALA A 188 -5.09 16.43 -9.34
N ALA A 189 -5.30 17.62 -9.91
CA ALA A 189 -4.42 18.15 -10.95
C ALA A 189 -2.99 18.32 -10.43
N LEU A 190 -2.79 18.97 -9.26
CA LEU A 190 -1.48 19.13 -8.65
C LEU A 190 -0.81 17.78 -8.42
N ALA A 191 -1.51 16.81 -7.81
CA ALA A 191 -0.93 15.53 -7.45
C ALA A 191 -0.60 14.65 -8.66
N ALA A 192 -1.43 14.67 -9.71
CA ALA A 192 -1.31 13.78 -10.86
C ALA A 192 -0.46 14.34 -11.99
N ASP A 193 -0.54 15.66 -12.27
CA ASP A 193 0.17 16.30 -13.39
C ASP A 193 1.62 16.68 -13.08
N MET A 194 2.02 16.55 -11.81
CA MET A 194 3.42 16.74 -11.43
C MET A 194 4.31 15.83 -12.27
N ALA A 195 5.25 16.39 -13.02
CA ALA A 195 6.17 15.59 -13.83
C ALA A 195 6.86 14.52 -12.96
N PRO A 196 6.96 13.26 -13.44
CA PRO A 196 7.72 12.24 -12.76
C PRO A 196 9.15 12.70 -12.51
N ALA A 197 9.71 12.32 -11.36
CA ALA A 197 11.11 12.61 -11.07
C ALA A 197 12.03 11.94 -12.09
N SER A 198 13.12 12.61 -12.42
CA SER A 198 14.19 12.02 -13.25
C SER A 198 15.51 12.17 -12.49
N VAL A 199 16.22 11.06 -12.35
CA VAL A 199 17.52 11.00 -11.66
C VAL A 199 18.50 10.33 -12.61
N GLU A 200 19.59 11.02 -12.96
CA GLU A 200 20.63 10.48 -13.86
C GLU A 200 20.09 9.98 -15.21
N GLY A 201 19.01 10.62 -15.71
CA GLY A 201 18.36 10.25 -16.97
C GLY A 201 17.34 9.11 -16.85
N VAL A 202 17.16 8.52 -15.67
CA VAL A 202 16.14 7.50 -15.40
C VAL A 202 14.88 8.19 -14.87
N THR A 203 13.74 7.98 -15.52
CA THR A 203 12.44 8.50 -15.08
C THR A 203 11.83 7.55 -14.06
N ALA A 204 11.40 8.09 -12.93
CA ALA A 204 10.76 7.33 -11.87
C ALA A 204 9.33 6.90 -12.27
N ALA A 205 8.95 5.69 -11.91
CA ALA A 205 7.56 5.25 -12.00
C ALA A 205 6.74 5.90 -10.87
N VAL A 206 5.54 6.39 -11.19
CA VAL A 206 4.70 7.14 -10.25
C VAL A 206 3.76 6.21 -9.50
N VAL A 207 3.69 6.40 -8.18
CA VAL A 207 2.62 5.86 -7.34
C VAL A 207 1.97 7.03 -6.61
N LEU A 208 0.67 7.25 -6.83
CA LEU A 208 -0.13 8.24 -6.11
C LEU A 208 -1.13 7.51 -5.22
N MET A 209 -1.06 7.74 -3.92
CA MET A 209 -1.94 7.11 -2.94
C MET A 209 -2.43 8.11 -1.91
N GLY A 210 -3.47 7.74 -1.17
CA GLY A 210 -3.98 8.59 -0.08
C GLY A 210 -5.48 8.48 0.09
N ASP A 211 -5.99 9.40 0.94
CA ASP A 211 -7.41 9.69 1.11
C ASP A 211 -7.78 10.86 0.18
N PHE A 212 -8.57 10.55 -0.83
CA PHE A 212 -8.99 11.53 -1.84
C PHE A 212 -10.34 12.17 -1.51
N ASN A 213 -11.00 11.73 -0.42
CA ASN A 213 -12.34 12.19 -0.02
C ASN A 213 -13.34 12.19 -1.17
N THR A 214 -13.16 11.25 -2.12
CA THR A 214 -13.98 11.16 -3.33
C THR A 214 -13.91 9.76 -3.92
N GLY A 215 -15.05 9.29 -4.42
CA GLY A 215 -15.17 7.96 -5.02
C GLY A 215 -14.79 7.90 -6.50
N PRO A 216 -14.75 6.68 -7.06
CA PRO A 216 -14.74 6.46 -8.49
C PRO A 216 -15.87 7.26 -9.18
N ASP A 217 -15.75 7.62 -10.43
CA ASP A 217 -16.71 8.45 -11.18
C ASP A 217 -16.79 9.93 -10.79
N SER A 218 -16.05 10.39 -9.80
CA SER A 218 -15.92 11.81 -9.49
C SER A 218 -15.01 12.55 -10.49
N ALA A 219 -15.11 13.88 -10.54
CA ALA A 219 -14.24 14.68 -11.40
C ALA A 219 -12.76 14.58 -10.99
N PRO A 220 -12.38 14.67 -9.69
CA PRO A 220 -11.00 14.45 -9.25
C PRO A 220 -10.44 13.08 -9.64
N TYR A 221 -11.22 12.01 -9.45
CA TYR A 221 -10.80 10.66 -9.84
C TYR A 221 -10.56 10.54 -11.35
N ARG A 222 -11.50 11.03 -12.19
CA ARG A 222 -11.31 11.05 -13.64
C ARG A 222 -10.11 11.90 -14.06
N ARG A 223 -9.83 13.00 -13.34
CA ARG A 223 -8.65 13.83 -13.59
C ARG A 223 -7.34 13.07 -13.38
N ILE A 224 -7.28 12.26 -12.33
CA ILE A 224 -6.11 11.40 -12.06
C ILE A 224 -5.93 10.35 -13.17
N LEU A 225 -7.02 9.68 -13.59
CA LEU A 225 -6.94 8.71 -14.69
C LEU A 225 -6.51 9.37 -16.01
N ALA A 226 -6.97 10.60 -16.29
CA ALA A 226 -6.61 11.34 -17.49
C ALA A 226 -5.12 11.75 -17.55
N SER A 227 -4.39 11.73 -16.44
CA SER A 227 -2.94 11.94 -16.40
C SER A 227 -2.13 10.71 -16.83
N GLY A 228 -2.80 9.57 -17.10
CA GLY A 228 -2.16 8.30 -17.49
C GLY A 228 -1.87 7.36 -16.32
N LEU A 229 -2.34 7.69 -15.11
CA LEU A 229 -2.32 6.76 -13.98
C LEU A 229 -3.51 5.80 -14.06
N SER A 230 -3.33 4.60 -13.55
CA SER A 230 -4.37 3.56 -13.45
C SER A 230 -4.73 3.30 -12.00
N ASP A 231 -6.02 3.12 -11.68
CA ASP A 231 -6.43 2.69 -10.34
C ASP A 231 -5.98 1.24 -10.10
N ALA A 232 -5.20 1.03 -9.05
CA ALA A 232 -4.66 -0.27 -8.69
C ALA A 232 -5.74 -1.32 -8.44
N ARG A 233 -6.92 -0.92 -7.89
CA ARG A 233 -8.06 -1.84 -7.72
C ARG A 233 -8.61 -2.31 -9.07
N ALA A 234 -8.74 -1.38 -10.02
CA ALA A 234 -9.34 -1.68 -11.32
C ALA A 234 -8.44 -2.56 -12.20
N VAL A 235 -7.12 -2.45 -12.05
CA VAL A 235 -6.15 -3.21 -12.87
C VAL A 235 -5.60 -4.46 -12.18
N SER A 236 -5.91 -4.66 -10.89
CA SER A 236 -5.43 -5.81 -10.12
C SER A 236 -6.11 -7.11 -10.56
N PRO A 237 -5.37 -8.18 -10.87
CA PRO A 237 -5.93 -9.49 -11.15
C PRO A 237 -6.51 -10.18 -9.89
N VAL A 238 -6.10 -9.75 -8.70
CA VAL A 238 -6.56 -10.30 -7.42
C VAL A 238 -6.98 -9.16 -6.50
N VAL A 239 -8.26 -9.10 -6.17
CA VAL A 239 -8.85 -8.11 -5.27
C VAL A 239 -9.47 -8.81 -4.06
N PHE A 240 -9.16 -8.33 -2.85
CA PHE A 240 -9.68 -8.84 -1.59
C PHE A 240 -10.24 -7.70 -0.74
N GLY A 241 -11.32 -7.98 0.01
CA GLY A 241 -11.97 -7.04 0.91
C GLY A 241 -13.11 -6.24 0.27
N PRO A 242 -13.76 -5.34 1.03
CA PRO A 242 -14.88 -4.53 0.56
C PRO A 242 -14.47 -3.57 -0.55
N ALA A 243 -15.47 -2.98 -1.20
CA ALA A 243 -15.22 -1.90 -2.16
C ALA A 243 -14.97 -0.57 -1.45
N GLY A 244 -15.72 -0.28 -0.40
CA GLY A 244 -15.55 0.95 0.37
C GLY A 244 -14.39 0.90 1.35
N THR A 245 -13.86 2.06 1.70
CA THR A 245 -12.69 2.19 2.57
C THR A 245 -12.96 2.98 3.85
N TYR A 246 -14.03 3.77 3.91
CA TYR A 246 -14.45 4.53 5.10
C TYR A 246 -15.50 3.76 5.89
N ASN A 247 -15.30 3.60 7.21
CA ASN A 247 -16.18 2.82 8.08
C ASN A 247 -16.82 3.66 9.21
N ALA A 248 -16.39 4.90 9.43
CA ALA A 248 -16.90 5.78 10.50
C ALA A 248 -16.86 5.14 11.91
N PHE A 249 -15.88 4.30 12.20
CA PHE A 249 -15.76 3.47 13.41
C PHE A 249 -16.88 2.42 13.59
N ASP A 250 -17.66 2.12 12.55
CA ASP A 250 -18.62 1.03 12.52
C ASP A 250 -18.09 -0.12 11.66
N ILE A 251 -17.83 -1.27 12.27
CA ILE A 251 -17.29 -2.46 11.57
C ILE A 251 -18.24 -2.99 10.48
N ALA A 252 -19.52 -2.67 10.54
CA ALA A 252 -20.52 -3.07 9.55
C ALA A 252 -20.66 -2.09 8.40
N ASN A 253 -20.01 -0.93 8.48
CA ASN A 253 -20.07 0.12 7.46
C ASN A 253 -18.87 0.02 6.52
N ASP A 254 -19.10 0.12 5.22
CA ASP A 254 -18.09 0.23 4.18
C ASP A 254 -18.36 1.39 3.21
N ASN A 255 -19.03 2.44 3.70
CA ASN A 255 -19.41 3.60 2.90
C ASN A 255 -20.24 3.25 1.65
N ASP A 256 -21.21 2.35 1.81
CA ASP A 256 -22.06 1.85 0.70
C ASP A 256 -21.26 1.29 -0.49
N GLY A 257 -20.07 0.75 -0.23
CA GLY A 257 -19.18 0.23 -1.24
C GLY A 257 -18.41 1.30 -2.02
N VAL A 258 -18.36 2.54 -1.54
CA VAL A 258 -17.62 3.63 -2.20
C VAL A 258 -16.24 3.81 -1.56
N ALA A 259 -15.19 3.46 -2.31
CA ALA A 259 -13.82 3.78 -1.90
C ALA A 259 -13.58 5.30 -1.96
N ILE A 260 -12.93 5.84 -0.93
CA ILE A 260 -12.41 7.21 -0.93
C ILE A 260 -10.89 7.25 -0.73
N ASP A 261 -10.31 6.11 -0.33
CA ASP A 261 -8.88 5.89 -0.30
C ASP A 261 -8.48 5.07 -1.54
N HIS A 262 -7.47 5.55 -2.26
CA HIS A 262 -7.05 4.95 -3.53
C HIS A 262 -5.53 4.79 -3.60
N VAL A 263 -5.10 3.87 -4.46
CA VAL A 263 -3.72 3.77 -4.94
C VAL A 263 -3.77 3.76 -6.46
N PHE A 264 -3.07 4.71 -7.07
CA PHE A 264 -2.92 4.80 -8.53
C PHE A 264 -1.47 4.49 -8.90
N VAL A 265 -1.28 3.76 -10.00
CA VAL A 265 0.02 3.36 -10.52
C VAL A 265 0.25 3.93 -11.91
N GLY A 266 1.45 4.42 -12.15
CA GLY A 266 1.86 4.96 -13.44
C GLY A 266 2.36 3.89 -14.42
N PRO A 267 2.64 4.29 -15.68
CA PRO A 267 3.24 3.42 -16.67
C PRO A 267 4.53 2.77 -16.16
N GLY A 268 4.77 1.52 -16.55
CA GLY A 268 5.92 0.73 -16.13
C GLY A 268 5.74 0.00 -14.80
N LEU A 269 4.57 0.13 -14.16
CA LEU A 269 4.17 -0.64 -13.00
C LEU A 269 2.97 -1.52 -13.33
N SER A 270 2.98 -2.75 -12.84
CA SER A 270 1.82 -3.64 -12.81
C SER A 270 1.44 -3.96 -11.38
N VAL A 271 0.16 -4.27 -11.18
CA VAL A 271 -0.40 -4.62 -9.87
C VAL A 271 -0.58 -6.13 -9.82
N GLU A 272 -0.03 -6.79 -8.79
CA GLU A 272 -0.24 -8.23 -8.58
C GLU A 272 -1.43 -8.51 -7.66
N ARG A 273 -1.62 -7.68 -6.63
CA ARG A 273 -2.71 -7.84 -5.65
C ARG A 273 -3.15 -6.48 -5.12
N TYR A 274 -4.43 -6.41 -4.80
CA TYR A 274 -5.06 -5.29 -4.12
C TYR A 274 -5.91 -5.81 -2.97
N ALA A 275 -5.82 -5.21 -1.80
CA ALA A 275 -6.65 -5.58 -0.66
C ALA A 275 -7.10 -4.36 0.16
N VAL A 276 -8.30 -4.48 0.71
CA VAL A 276 -8.83 -3.61 1.77
C VAL A 276 -9.04 -4.49 3.01
N PRO A 277 -8.03 -4.63 3.88
CA PRO A 277 -8.17 -5.38 5.13
C PRO A 277 -9.15 -4.70 6.09
N THR A 278 -10.05 -5.50 6.69
CA THR A 278 -11.06 -5.04 7.63
C THR A 278 -10.81 -5.56 9.04
N ASP A 279 -9.54 -5.55 9.45
CA ASP A 279 -9.15 -6.07 10.76
C ASP A 279 -9.77 -5.27 11.89
N SER A 280 -10.14 -6.00 12.94
CA SER A 280 -10.72 -5.43 14.13
C SER A 280 -10.14 -6.07 15.40
N PHE A 281 -10.29 -5.41 16.52
CA PHE A 281 -9.93 -5.95 17.84
C PHE A 281 -11.12 -5.80 18.78
N ALA A 282 -11.51 -6.90 19.41
CA ALA A 282 -12.64 -6.94 20.34
C ALA A 282 -13.94 -6.29 19.77
N GLY A 283 -14.18 -6.45 18.47
CA GLY A 283 -15.34 -5.88 17.78
C GLY A 283 -15.21 -4.40 17.41
N GLN A 284 -14.03 -3.80 17.59
CA GLN A 284 -13.73 -2.40 17.24
C GLN A 284 -12.77 -2.34 16.06
N VAL A 285 -12.98 -1.40 15.14
CA VAL A 285 -12.04 -1.11 14.06
C VAL A 285 -10.86 -0.28 14.57
N ILE A 286 -9.74 -0.32 13.84
CA ILE A 286 -8.48 0.33 14.24
C ILE A 286 -8.47 1.82 13.87
N SER A 287 -9.12 2.17 12.78
CA SER A 287 -9.34 3.53 12.30
C SER A 287 -10.75 3.64 11.75
N ASP A 288 -11.25 4.84 11.53
CA ASP A 288 -12.50 5.09 10.80
C ASP A 288 -12.36 4.87 9.29
N HIS A 289 -11.15 4.57 8.82
CA HIS A 289 -10.85 4.04 7.48
C HIS A 289 -10.24 2.64 7.57
N PHE A 290 -10.44 1.84 6.52
CA PHE A 290 -9.69 0.62 6.27
C PHE A 290 -8.43 0.94 5.46
N PRO A 291 -7.29 0.29 5.72
CA PRO A 291 -6.11 0.49 4.89
C PRO A 291 -6.30 -0.10 3.49
N VAL A 292 -5.61 0.48 2.52
CA VAL A 292 -5.45 -0.10 1.18
C VAL A 292 -4.05 -0.67 1.06
N VAL A 293 -3.94 -1.96 0.73
CA VAL A 293 -2.66 -2.68 0.55
C VAL A 293 -2.54 -3.15 -0.89
N VAL A 294 -1.42 -2.84 -1.55
CA VAL A 294 -1.20 -3.15 -2.96
C VAL A 294 0.20 -3.71 -3.15
N ASP A 295 0.32 -4.85 -3.82
CA ASP A 295 1.60 -5.40 -4.27
C ASP A 295 1.81 -4.98 -5.74
N ILE A 296 2.88 -4.21 -6.01
CA ILE A 296 3.26 -3.72 -7.35
C ILE A 296 4.60 -4.28 -7.78
N VAL A 297 4.80 -4.44 -9.09
CA VAL A 297 6.09 -4.83 -9.68
C VAL A 297 6.44 -3.93 -10.86
N SER A 298 7.72 -3.72 -11.09
CA SER A 298 8.21 -3.03 -12.28
C SER A 298 8.07 -3.95 -13.51
N GLU A 299 7.47 -3.45 -14.60
CA GLU A 299 7.30 -4.21 -15.84
C GLU A 299 8.66 -4.58 -16.47
N GLY A 300 9.70 -3.74 -16.30
CA GLY A 300 11.06 -4.06 -16.70
C GLY A 300 11.62 -5.30 -16.02
N ALA A 301 11.18 -5.57 -14.79
CA ALA A 301 11.55 -6.78 -14.05
C ALA A 301 10.78 -8.03 -14.52
N LEU A 302 9.57 -7.86 -15.09
CA LEU A 302 8.77 -8.96 -15.65
C LEU A 302 9.32 -9.45 -17.00
N ILE A 303 9.93 -8.57 -17.80
CA ILE A 303 10.52 -8.93 -19.10
C ILE A 303 11.81 -9.76 -18.92
N ALA A 304 12.44 -9.66 -17.76
CA ALA A 304 13.62 -10.46 -17.40
C ALA A 304 13.29 -11.88 -16.89
N ARG A 305 12.02 -12.22 -16.77
CA ARG A 305 11.52 -13.58 -16.47
C ARG A 305 11.28 -14.35 -17.76
#